data_845933aa2f8c42a47a4dff46631b3f29
#
_entry.id   845933aa2f8c42a47a4dff46631b3f29
#
_cell.length_a   1.000
_cell.length_b   1.000
_cell.length_c   1.000
_cell.angle_alpha   90.00
_cell.angle_beta   90.00
_cell.angle_gamma   90.00
#
_symmetry.space_group_name_H-M   'P 1'
#
loop_
_entity.id
_entity.type
_entity.pdbx_description
1 polymer ?
#
loop_
_entity_poly.entity_id
_entity_poly.type
_entity_poly.pdbx_seq_one_letter_code
_entity_poly.pdbx_strand_id
1 'polypeptide(L)'
;EEVQSILADTPPFIDRPDEQEYFQRKYGVDPKHVKDTRNLAETKTITYQMIAEQKVKKAFISESLKRPIGKITSEVIEKIADMTGIDAQFVEETLLRLYPRGAIGSFMTEYFEMAFRGRDEATEFELATVELFKNAFDFRAEHVGPLGLTPDVLVLSDQSGYIGIIDNKAYGRYTISNDHRNRMVHNYIAKYSTGQEYPLAFFSYIAGGFGRSIDDQIRSIVEETGVHGSAVSVSNIIKLVEIYPQRGYNHARLEDIFSMDRQVLLSDL
;
A
#
# COMPACT_ATOMS: atom_id res chain seq x y z
N GLU A 1 -9.46 6.87 23.46
CA GLU A 1 -9.31 7.99 24.44
C GLU A 1 -10.62 8.27 25.19
N GLU A 2 -11.77 8.48 24.52
CA GLU A 2 -13.06 8.74 25.18
C GLU A 2 -13.53 7.58 26.07
N VAL A 3 -13.39 6.33 25.64
CA VAL A 3 -13.70 5.16 26.48
C VAL A 3 -12.81 5.13 27.74
N GLN A 4 -11.55 5.48 27.61
CA GLN A 4 -10.65 5.56 28.75
C GLN A 4 -11.01 6.72 29.69
N SER A 5 -11.46 7.85 29.15
CA SER A 5 -11.97 8.96 29.95
C SER A 5 -13.22 8.57 30.73
N ILE A 6 -14.22 7.96 30.06
CA ILE A 6 -15.44 7.47 30.71
C ILE A 6 -15.10 6.44 31.81
N LEU A 7 -14.17 5.51 31.55
CA LEU A 7 -13.75 4.53 32.53
C LEU A 7 -12.94 5.13 33.66
N ALA A 8 -12.22 6.24 33.43
CA ALA A 8 -11.48 6.95 34.47
C ALA A 8 -12.44 7.60 35.49
N ASP A 9 -13.56 8.15 35.00
CA ASP A 9 -14.56 8.82 35.84
C ASP A 9 -15.57 7.83 36.48
N THR A 10 -15.53 6.57 36.07
CA THR A 10 -16.42 5.53 36.62
C THR A 10 -15.87 5.04 37.96
N PRO A 11 -16.69 5.03 39.04
CA PRO A 11 -16.24 4.57 40.35
C PRO A 11 -15.87 3.08 40.32
N PRO A 12 -14.99 2.62 41.24
CA PRO A 12 -14.68 1.20 41.36
C PRO A 12 -15.94 0.42 41.80
N PHE A 13 -16.07 -0.80 41.26
CA PHE A 13 -17.19 -1.70 41.60
C PHE A 13 -17.15 -2.11 43.06
N ILE A 14 -15.96 -2.30 43.62
CA ILE A 14 -15.69 -2.64 45.01
C ILE A 14 -15.06 -1.43 45.68
N ASP A 15 -15.79 -0.75 46.56
CA ASP A 15 -15.38 0.49 47.20
C ASP A 15 -14.89 0.32 48.65
N ARG A 16 -15.20 -0.83 49.28
CA ARG A 16 -14.83 -1.11 50.66
C ARG A 16 -13.42 -1.74 50.75
N PRO A 17 -12.54 -1.23 51.61
CA PRO A 17 -11.15 -1.71 51.70
C PRO A 17 -11.01 -3.19 52.05
N ASP A 18 -11.87 -3.71 52.94
CA ASP A 18 -11.87 -5.11 53.37
C ASP A 18 -12.28 -6.07 52.23
N GLU A 19 -13.27 -5.66 51.44
CA GLU A 19 -13.69 -6.40 50.25
C GLU A 19 -12.64 -6.32 49.14
N GLN A 20 -11.96 -5.18 49.00
CA GLN A 20 -10.85 -5.00 48.03
C GLN A 20 -9.69 -5.94 48.34
N GLU A 21 -9.31 -6.04 49.62
CA GLU A 21 -8.21 -6.92 50.03
C GLU A 21 -8.57 -8.40 49.81
N TYR A 22 -9.80 -8.81 50.16
CA TYR A 22 -10.29 -10.16 49.91
C TYR A 22 -10.31 -10.51 48.41
N PHE A 23 -10.77 -9.60 47.60
CA PHE A 23 -10.87 -9.78 46.15
C PHE A 23 -9.49 -9.93 45.51
N GLN A 24 -8.53 -9.08 45.93
CA GLN A 24 -7.14 -9.14 45.45
C GLN A 24 -6.49 -10.45 45.80
N ARG A 25 -6.64 -10.91 47.03
CA ARG A 25 -6.10 -12.20 47.49
C ARG A 25 -6.67 -13.39 46.72
N LYS A 26 -7.96 -13.36 46.45
CA LYS A 26 -8.68 -14.48 45.83
C LYS A 26 -8.47 -14.56 44.32
N TYR A 27 -8.46 -13.44 43.60
CA TYR A 27 -8.46 -13.37 42.15
C TYR A 27 -7.19 -12.80 41.54
N GLY A 28 -6.27 -12.28 42.35
CA GLY A 28 -5.02 -11.69 41.85
C GLY A 28 -5.16 -10.38 41.08
N VAL A 29 -6.36 -9.78 41.11
CA VAL A 29 -6.66 -8.54 40.39
C VAL A 29 -6.86 -7.41 41.40
N ASP A 30 -6.21 -6.25 41.18
CA ASP A 30 -6.45 -5.07 42.00
C ASP A 30 -7.89 -4.55 41.77
N PRO A 31 -8.76 -4.63 42.79
CA PRO A 31 -10.18 -4.23 42.66
C PRO A 31 -10.38 -2.75 42.37
N LYS A 32 -9.37 -1.89 42.58
CA LYS A 32 -9.40 -0.48 42.18
C LYS A 32 -9.52 -0.31 40.65
N HIS A 33 -9.12 -1.32 39.90
CA HIS A 33 -9.24 -1.34 38.44
C HIS A 33 -10.56 -1.97 37.95
N VAL A 34 -11.35 -2.57 38.83
CA VAL A 34 -12.68 -3.12 38.49
C VAL A 34 -13.72 -2.03 38.61
N LYS A 35 -14.21 -1.55 37.50
CA LYS A 35 -15.15 -0.42 37.44
C LYS A 35 -16.61 -0.84 37.55
N ASP A 36 -17.41 -0.04 38.27
CA ASP A 36 -18.86 -0.22 38.36
C ASP A 36 -19.51 0.21 37.04
N THR A 37 -19.94 -0.77 36.25
CA THR A 37 -20.57 -0.53 34.97
C THR A 37 -22.10 -0.63 34.98
N ARG A 38 -22.73 -0.80 36.17
CA ARG A 38 -24.17 -0.99 36.29
C ARG A 38 -24.99 0.21 35.81
N ASN A 39 -24.46 1.42 35.96
CA ASN A 39 -25.10 2.68 35.59
C ASN A 39 -24.68 3.23 34.21
N LEU A 40 -23.99 2.44 33.40
CA LEU A 40 -23.54 2.83 32.08
C LEU A 40 -24.62 2.69 30.98
N ALA A 41 -25.92 2.61 31.36
CA ALA A 41 -27.03 2.43 30.42
C ALA A 41 -27.11 3.54 29.37
N GLU A 42 -26.86 4.80 29.74
CA GLU A 42 -26.81 5.95 28.82
C GLU A 42 -25.55 5.94 27.98
N THR A 43 -24.42 5.44 28.51
CA THR A 43 -23.15 5.31 27.83
C THR A 43 -23.14 4.14 26.84
N LYS A 44 -24.05 3.18 26.94
CA LYS A 44 -24.13 2.04 26.01
C LYS A 44 -24.35 2.47 24.56
N THR A 45 -25.15 3.50 24.33
CA THR A 45 -25.39 4.02 22.97
C THR A 45 -24.14 4.67 22.40
N ILE A 46 -23.45 5.49 23.20
CA ILE A 46 -22.17 6.08 22.86
C ILE A 46 -21.11 4.98 22.65
N THR A 47 -21.04 4.01 23.55
CA THR A 47 -20.11 2.87 23.44
C THR A 47 -20.35 2.03 22.19
N TYR A 48 -21.61 1.83 21.78
CA TYR A 48 -21.94 1.12 20.55
C TYR A 48 -21.46 1.88 19.31
N GLN A 49 -21.70 3.18 19.24
CA GLN A 49 -21.20 4.03 18.15
C GLN A 49 -19.67 4.06 18.10
N MET A 50 -19.00 4.17 19.25
CA MET A 50 -17.54 4.11 19.35
C MET A 50 -16.99 2.76 18.89
N ILE A 51 -17.62 1.64 19.26
CA ILE A 51 -17.22 0.31 18.79
C ILE A 51 -17.42 0.19 17.29
N ALA A 52 -18.54 0.68 16.75
CA ALA A 52 -18.82 0.69 15.33
C ALA A 52 -17.77 1.52 14.57
N GLU A 53 -17.47 2.72 15.05
CA GLU A 53 -16.44 3.59 14.49
C GLU A 53 -15.05 2.92 14.50
N GLN A 54 -14.66 2.25 15.58
CA GLN A 54 -13.39 1.52 15.66
C GLN A 54 -13.35 0.33 14.69
N LYS A 55 -14.46 -0.38 14.47
CA LYS A 55 -14.56 -1.44 13.45
C LYS A 55 -14.35 -0.87 12.05
N VAL A 56 -15.03 0.23 11.72
CA VAL A 56 -14.87 0.93 10.43
C VAL A 56 -13.43 1.37 10.23
N LYS A 57 -12.81 2.01 11.23
CA LYS A 57 -11.40 2.42 11.19
C LYS A 57 -10.46 1.24 10.91
N LYS A 58 -10.61 0.14 11.66
CA LYS A 58 -9.76 -1.05 11.48
C LYS A 58 -9.91 -1.65 10.08
N ALA A 59 -11.14 -1.80 9.60
CA ALA A 59 -11.41 -2.35 8.28
C ALA A 59 -10.82 -1.43 7.18
N PHE A 60 -11.01 -0.12 7.30
CA PHE A 60 -10.48 0.86 6.35
C PHE A 60 -8.95 0.89 6.33
N ILE A 61 -8.29 0.89 7.50
CA ILE A 61 -6.83 0.81 7.58
C ILE A 61 -6.33 -0.51 6.97
N SER A 62 -6.94 -1.64 7.32
CA SER A 62 -6.58 -2.95 6.74
C SER A 62 -6.70 -2.97 5.22
N GLU A 63 -7.72 -2.34 4.67
CA GLU A 63 -7.90 -2.24 3.22
C GLU A 63 -6.91 -1.26 2.59
N SER A 64 -6.62 -0.14 3.25
CA SER A 64 -5.66 0.86 2.77
C SER A 64 -4.20 0.41 2.81
N LEU A 65 -3.89 -0.66 3.55
CA LEU A 65 -2.57 -1.32 3.50
C LEU A 65 -2.41 -2.21 2.26
N LYS A 66 -3.52 -2.67 1.68
CA LYS A 66 -3.52 -3.53 0.49
C LYS A 66 -3.52 -2.76 -0.81
N ARG A 67 -4.16 -1.60 -0.83
CA ARG A 67 -4.27 -0.72 -2.01
C ARG A 67 -4.26 0.75 -1.62
N PRO A 68 -3.70 1.65 -2.47
CA PRO A 68 -3.72 3.08 -2.20
C PRO A 68 -5.15 3.62 -2.34
N ILE A 69 -5.72 4.13 -1.25
CA ILE A 69 -7.05 4.74 -1.24
C ILE A 69 -6.88 6.26 -1.13
N GLY A 70 -6.89 6.95 -2.27
CA GLY A 70 -6.75 8.41 -2.33
C GLY A 70 -8.06 9.17 -2.12
N LYS A 71 -9.21 8.50 -2.34
CA LYS A 71 -10.56 9.08 -2.18
C LYS A 71 -11.50 8.06 -1.59
N ILE A 72 -12.47 8.51 -0.81
CA ILE A 72 -13.58 7.68 -0.33
C ILE A 72 -14.63 7.62 -1.43
N THR A 73 -14.73 6.45 -2.08
CA THR A 73 -15.70 6.18 -3.17
C THR A 73 -16.80 5.26 -2.66
N SER A 74 -17.92 5.17 -3.40
CA SER A 74 -19.00 4.23 -3.08
C SER A 74 -18.51 2.79 -2.97
N GLU A 75 -17.60 2.37 -3.84
CA GLU A 75 -16.98 1.04 -3.80
C GLU A 75 -16.24 0.79 -2.47
N VAL A 76 -15.48 1.78 -1.99
CA VAL A 76 -14.77 1.69 -0.70
C VAL A 76 -15.78 1.60 0.45
N ILE A 77 -16.84 2.42 0.41
CA ILE A 77 -17.89 2.44 1.43
C ILE A 77 -18.58 1.08 1.50
N GLU A 78 -19.04 0.56 0.37
CA GLU A 78 -19.73 -0.74 0.28
C GLU A 78 -18.83 -1.87 0.80
N LYS A 79 -17.57 -1.90 0.35
CA LYS A 79 -16.60 -2.91 0.80
C LYS A 79 -16.39 -2.88 2.32
N ILE A 80 -16.24 -1.69 2.92
CA ILE A 80 -16.06 -1.56 4.37
C ILE A 80 -17.35 -1.91 5.12
N ALA A 81 -18.53 -1.57 4.57
CA ALA A 81 -19.82 -1.95 5.12
C ALA A 81 -19.97 -3.48 5.16
N ASP A 82 -19.66 -4.16 4.07
CA ASP A 82 -19.69 -5.63 3.98
C ASP A 82 -18.71 -6.29 4.97
N MET A 83 -17.48 -5.78 5.07
CA MET A 83 -16.47 -6.31 6.00
C MET A 83 -16.85 -6.15 7.47
N THR A 84 -17.60 -5.10 7.81
CA THR A 84 -17.91 -4.75 9.21
C THR A 84 -19.32 -5.14 9.64
N GLY A 85 -20.23 -5.36 8.69
CA GLY A 85 -21.66 -5.51 8.94
C GLY A 85 -22.32 -4.21 9.44
N ILE A 86 -21.72 -3.06 9.16
CA ILE A 86 -22.20 -1.73 9.57
C ILE A 86 -22.86 -1.06 8.38
N ASP A 87 -23.95 -0.31 8.66
CA ASP A 87 -24.69 0.43 7.66
C ASP A 87 -23.77 1.35 6.81
N ALA A 88 -23.98 1.36 5.49
CA ALA A 88 -23.15 2.09 4.55
C ALA A 88 -23.15 3.60 4.79
N GLN A 89 -24.28 4.18 5.22
CA GLN A 89 -24.36 5.60 5.53
C GLN A 89 -23.48 5.95 6.75
N PHE A 90 -23.51 5.14 7.80
CA PHE A 90 -22.64 5.33 8.96
C PHE A 90 -21.15 5.18 8.59
N VAL A 91 -20.83 4.22 7.71
CA VAL A 91 -19.47 4.03 7.18
C VAL A 91 -19.02 5.29 6.42
N GLU A 92 -19.84 5.80 5.49
CA GLU A 92 -19.57 7.01 4.72
C GLU A 92 -19.30 8.21 5.61
N GLU A 93 -20.21 8.53 6.53
CA GLU A 93 -20.08 9.65 7.46
C GLU A 93 -18.80 9.52 8.30
N THR A 94 -18.48 8.32 8.78
CA THR A 94 -17.28 8.05 9.56
C THR A 94 -16.02 8.25 8.73
N LEU A 95 -15.97 7.68 7.52
CA LEU A 95 -14.79 7.77 6.66
C LEU A 95 -14.54 9.19 6.15
N LEU A 96 -15.56 9.90 5.70
CA LEU A 96 -15.44 11.29 5.25
C LEU A 96 -14.99 12.24 6.37
N ARG A 97 -15.44 11.98 7.59
CA ARG A 97 -15.01 12.76 8.77
C ARG A 97 -13.57 12.49 9.16
N LEU A 98 -13.15 11.22 9.19
CA LEU A 98 -11.82 10.82 9.70
C LEU A 98 -10.74 10.83 8.63
N TYR A 99 -11.09 10.51 7.39
CA TYR A 99 -10.17 10.33 6.28
C TYR A 99 -10.62 11.10 5.01
N PRO A 100 -10.86 12.42 5.08
CA PRO A 100 -11.43 13.18 3.97
C PRO A 100 -10.56 13.16 2.71
N ARG A 101 -9.29 12.78 2.85
CA ARG A 101 -8.31 12.64 1.74
C ARG A 101 -7.86 11.19 1.53
N GLY A 102 -8.64 10.22 2.03
CA GLY A 102 -8.24 8.82 2.00
C GLY A 102 -7.09 8.47 2.95
N ALA A 103 -6.47 7.33 2.74
CA ALA A 103 -5.39 6.80 3.58
C ALA A 103 -4.20 6.30 2.75
N ILE A 104 -3.85 6.98 1.68
CA ILE A 104 -2.74 6.60 0.80
C ILE A 104 -1.41 6.49 1.55
N GLY A 105 -1.19 7.30 2.59
CA GLY A 105 0.01 7.25 3.42
C GLY A 105 0.22 5.91 4.14
N SER A 106 -0.86 5.26 4.59
CA SER A 106 -0.77 3.94 5.23
C SER A 106 -0.30 2.88 4.24
N PHE A 107 -0.84 2.90 3.01
CA PHE A 107 -0.38 2.03 1.94
C PHE A 107 1.10 2.28 1.59
N MET A 108 1.51 3.55 1.47
CA MET A 108 2.90 3.89 1.14
C MET A 108 3.90 3.43 2.20
N THR A 109 3.54 3.47 3.47
CA THR A 109 4.37 2.95 4.55
C THR A 109 4.58 1.45 4.41
N GLU A 110 3.51 0.68 4.20
CA GLU A 110 3.58 -0.76 4.00
C GLU A 110 4.33 -1.13 2.72
N TYR A 111 4.06 -0.42 1.62
CA TYR A 111 4.78 -0.60 0.35
C TYR A 111 6.29 -0.38 0.50
N PHE A 112 6.69 0.64 1.28
CA PHE A 112 8.10 0.87 1.59
C PHE A 112 8.71 -0.31 2.34
N GLU A 113 8.03 -0.82 3.37
CA GLU A 113 8.54 -1.93 4.17
C GLU A 113 8.67 -3.23 3.37
N MET A 114 7.69 -3.56 2.51
CA MET A 114 7.72 -4.74 1.64
C MET A 114 8.97 -4.81 0.77
N ALA A 115 9.47 -3.66 0.30
CA ALA A 115 10.68 -3.59 -0.51
C ALA A 115 11.97 -4.03 0.23
N PHE A 116 11.92 -4.21 1.56
CA PHE A 116 13.06 -4.59 2.38
C PHE A 116 12.89 -5.96 3.08
N ARG A 117 11.70 -6.59 2.99
CA ARG A 117 11.39 -7.84 3.68
C ARG A 117 11.88 -9.11 2.97
N GLY A 118 12.45 -9.00 1.78
CA GLY A 118 13.04 -10.10 1.05
C GLY A 118 12.00 -11.02 0.38
N ARG A 119 12.37 -12.30 0.18
CA ARG A 119 11.59 -13.24 -0.63
C ARG A 119 10.24 -13.62 -0.03
N ASP A 120 10.09 -13.55 1.28
CA ASP A 120 8.90 -14.02 1.99
C ASP A 120 7.65 -13.17 1.66
N GLU A 121 7.85 -11.91 1.24
CA GLU A 121 6.78 -11.00 0.86
C GLU A 121 6.94 -10.43 -0.57
N ALA A 122 7.70 -11.14 -1.43
CA ALA A 122 7.92 -10.68 -2.80
C ALA A 122 6.61 -10.57 -3.59
N THR A 123 5.72 -11.55 -3.45
CA THR A 123 4.42 -11.55 -4.14
C THR A 123 3.51 -10.43 -3.65
N GLU A 124 3.51 -10.13 -2.35
CA GLU A 124 2.77 -9.01 -1.78
C GLU A 124 3.28 -7.67 -2.32
N PHE A 125 4.60 -7.52 -2.49
CA PHE A 125 5.22 -6.33 -3.08
C PHE A 125 4.84 -6.17 -4.57
N GLU A 126 4.81 -7.26 -5.34
CA GLU A 126 4.36 -7.28 -6.72
C GLU A 126 2.88 -6.86 -6.84
N LEU A 127 1.99 -7.45 -6.03
CA LEU A 127 0.56 -7.12 -5.98
C LEU A 127 0.33 -5.66 -5.54
N ALA A 128 1.08 -5.19 -4.55
CA ALA A 128 1.01 -3.81 -4.10
C ALA A 128 1.45 -2.83 -5.22
N THR A 129 2.42 -3.22 -6.05
CA THR A 129 2.83 -2.45 -7.23
C THR A 129 1.71 -2.37 -8.27
N VAL A 130 1.02 -3.48 -8.54
CA VAL A 130 -0.17 -3.49 -9.43
C VAL A 130 -1.23 -2.51 -8.93
N GLU A 131 -1.58 -2.58 -7.63
CA GLU A 131 -2.59 -1.71 -7.04
C GLU A 131 -2.17 -0.23 -7.04
N LEU A 132 -0.87 0.03 -6.87
CA LEU A 132 -0.31 1.39 -6.95
C LEU A 132 -0.48 1.96 -8.37
N PHE A 133 -0.08 1.21 -9.39
CA PHE A 133 -0.20 1.68 -10.77
C PHE A 133 -1.67 1.88 -11.21
N LYS A 134 -2.59 1.02 -10.75
CA LYS A 134 -4.02 1.18 -10.99
C LYS A 134 -4.60 2.43 -10.33
N ASN A 135 -4.37 2.58 -9.03
CA ASN A 135 -5.14 3.54 -8.22
C ASN A 135 -4.46 4.90 -8.05
N ALA A 136 -3.12 4.98 -8.17
CA ALA A 136 -2.39 6.22 -8.04
C ALA A 136 -2.03 6.86 -9.39
N PHE A 137 -1.78 6.04 -10.41
CA PHE A 137 -1.36 6.50 -11.74
C PHE A 137 -2.38 6.23 -12.85
N ASP A 138 -3.51 5.56 -12.55
CA ASP A 138 -4.60 5.31 -13.51
C ASP A 138 -4.22 4.44 -14.72
N PHE A 139 -3.27 3.51 -14.56
CA PHE A 139 -2.96 2.50 -15.58
C PHE A 139 -3.92 1.31 -15.51
N ARG A 140 -4.11 0.63 -16.64
CA ARG A 140 -4.43 -0.80 -16.57
C ARG A 140 -3.16 -1.54 -16.15
N ALA A 141 -3.20 -2.27 -15.04
CA ALA A 141 -2.04 -3.02 -14.55
C ALA A 141 -2.44 -4.44 -14.18
N GLU A 142 -1.54 -5.40 -14.44
CA GLU A 142 -1.78 -6.82 -14.22
C GLU A 142 -0.58 -7.48 -13.56
N HIS A 143 -0.84 -8.38 -12.59
CA HIS A 143 0.17 -9.26 -12.03
C HIS A 143 0.37 -10.45 -12.95
N VAL A 144 1.47 -10.46 -13.69
CA VAL A 144 1.77 -11.49 -14.69
C VAL A 144 2.88 -12.46 -14.27
N GLY A 145 3.56 -12.21 -13.16
CA GLY A 145 4.62 -13.05 -12.60
C GLY A 145 4.27 -14.56 -12.50
N PRO A 146 3.06 -14.94 -12.04
CA PRO A 146 2.65 -16.34 -11.93
C PRO A 146 2.58 -17.11 -13.26
N LEU A 147 2.54 -16.43 -14.40
CA LEU A 147 2.51 -17.08 -15.71
C LEU A 147 3.85 -17.71 -16.12
N GLY A 148 4.93 -17.43 -15.36
CA GLY A 148 6.28 -17.94 -15.59
C GLY A 148 6.98 -17.30 -16.82
N LEU A 149 8.28 -17.04 -16.71
CA LEU A 149 9.08 -16.36 -17.74
C LEU A 149 8.45 -15.03 -18.19
N THR A 150 7.85 -14.33 -17.25
CA THR A 150 7.20 -13.02 -17.40
C THR A 150 7.74 -12.05 -16.35
N PRO A 151 7.67 -10.74 -16.57
CA PRO A 151 7.91 -9.75 -15.52
C PRO A 151 6.86 -9.92 -14.41
N ASP A 152 7.05 -9.23 -13.30
CA ASP A 152 6.08 -9.30 -12.20
C ASP A 152 4.80 -8.53 -12.55
N VAL A 153 4.93 -7.33 -13.13
CA VAL A 153 3.81 -6.44 -13.44
C VAL A 153 3.87 -5.96 -14.89
N LEU A 154 2.74 -6.03 -15.58
CA LEU A 154 2.48 -5.39 -16.85
C LEU A 154 1.60 -4.17 -16.62
N VAL A 155 1.99 -3.01 -17.17
CA VAL A 155 1.20 -1.79 -17.15
C VAL A 155 0.84 -1.36 -18.58
N LEU A 156 -0.41 -0.91 -18.78
CA LEU A 156 -0.91 -0.45 -20.05
C LEU A 156 -1.46 0.96 -19.92
N SER A 157 -1.00 1.85 -20.78
CA SER A 157 -1.47 3.22 -20.89
C SER A 157 -2.43 3.36 -22.04
N ASP A 158 -3.74 3.39 -21.80
CA ASP A 158 -4.73 3.72 -22.83
C ASP A 158 -4.66 5.19 -23.22
N GLN A 159 -4.17 6.07 -22.33
CA GLN A 159 -4.00 7.49 -22.59
C GLN A 159 -2.94 7.79 -23.64
N SER A 160 -1.81 7.06 -23.60
CA SER A 160 -0.63 7.34 -24.43
C SER A 160 -0.28 6.21 -25.40
N GLY A 161 -1.02 5.09 -25.34
CA GLY A 161 -0.89 3.98 -26.30
C GLY A 161 0.43 3.23 -26.18
N TYR A 162 0.85 2.89 -24.97
CA TYR A 162 2.05 2.08 -24.73
C TYR A 162 1.84 1.06 -23.61
N ILE A 163 2.77 0.08 -23.55
CA ILE A 163 2.90 -0.81 -22.40
C ILE A 163 4.27 -0.63 -21.74
N GLY A 164 4.34 -0.92 -20.44
CA GLY A 164 5.57 -1.02 -19.66
C GLY A 164 5.62 -2.33 -18.89
N ILE A 165 6.81 -2.86 -18.68
CA ILE A 165 7.04 -4.04 -17.85
C ILE A 165 7.85 -3.69 -16.62
N ILE A 166 7.45 -4.22 -15.47
CA ILE A 166 8.07 -3.93 -14.17
C ILE A 166 8.47 -5.24 -13.51
N ASP A 167 9.67 -5.25 -12.97
CA ASP A 167 10.25 -6.36 -12.23
C ASP A 167 10.61 -5.89 -10.81
N ASN A 168 9.89 -6.36 -9.82
CA ASN A 168 10.03 -5.97 -8.43
C ASN A 168 11.16 -6.74 -7.74
N LYS A 169 11.94 -6.05 -6.94
CA LYS A 169 13.05 -6.67 -6.20
C LYS A 169 13.02 -6.22 -4.73
N ALA A 170 12.58 -7.10 -3.85
CA ALA A 170 12.50 -6.85 -2.41
C ALA A 170 13.90 -6.84 -1.74
N TYR A 171 14.76 -5.96 -2.20
CA TYR A 171 16.15 -5.79 -1.72
C TYR A 171 16.45 -4.34 -1.40
N GLY A 172 17.07 -4.10 -0.24
CA GLY A 172 17.56 -2.76 0.13
C GLY A 172 18.71 -2.24 -0.74
N ARG A 173 19.41 -3.13 -1.45
CA ARG A 173 20.51 -2.79 -2.40
C ARG A 173 20.57 -3.82 -3.51
N TYR A 174 19.81 -3.59 -4.55
CA TYR A 174 19.73 -4.48 -5.70
C TYR A 174 20.81 -4.18 -6.76
N THR A 175 21.34 -5.23 -7.38
CA THR A 175 22.14 -5.19 -8.60
C THR A 175 21.63 -6.29 -9.53
N ILE A 176 21.60 -6.03 -10.84
CA ILE A 176 21.10 -7.00 -11.82
C ILE A 176 22.10 -8.15 -11.96
N SER A 177 21.69 -9.36 -11.57
CA SER A 177 22.48 -10.57 -11.81
C SER A 177 22.41 -10.97 -13.29
N ASN A 178 23.35 -11.80 -13.75
CA ASN A 178 23.32 -12.32 -15.13
C ASN A 178 22.01 -13.08 -15.43
N ASP A 179 21.46 -13.83 -14.46
CA ASP A 179 20.19 -14.51 -14.61
C ASP A 179 19.03 -13.54 -14.79
N HIS A 180 18.95 -12.51 -13.94
CA HIS A 180 17.90 -11.48 -14.07
C HIS A 180 18.03 -10.68 -15.36
N ARG A 181 19.27 -10.37 -15.79
CA ARG A 181 19.51 -9.72 -17.08
C ARG A 181 19.01 -10.59 -18.24
N ASN A 182 19.39 -11.86 -18.26
CA ASN A 182 18.96 -12.80 -19.31
C ASN A 182 17.44 -12.95 -19.36
N ARG A 183 16.77 -13.01 -18.21
CA ARG A 183 15.30 -13.04 -18.15
C ARG A 183 14.69 -11.77 -18.73
N MET A 184 15.23 -10.59 -18.35
CA MET A 184 14.73 -9.32 -18.86
C MET A 184 14.87 -9.26 -20.39
N VAL A 185 16.06 -9.55 -20.93
CA VAL A 185 16.35 -9.44 -22.36
C VAL A 185 15.60 -10.52 -23.17
N HIS A 186 15.79 -11.79 -22.83
CA HIS A 186 15.39 -12.89 -23.71
C HIS A 186 13.97 -13.42 -23.44
N ASN A 187 13.42 -13.17 -22.25
CA ASN A 187 12.08 -13.61 -21.93
C ASN A 187 11.07 -12.44 -21.90
N TYR A 188 11.35 -11.40 -21.11
CA TYR A 188 10.36 -10.36 -20.84
C TYR A 188 10.24 -9.39 -22.02
N ILE A 189 11.33 -8.70 -22.37
CA ILE A 189 11.34 -7.75 -23.49
C ILE A 189 11.01 -8.46 -24.78
N ALA A 190 11.63 -9.60 -25.09
CA ALA A 190 11.35 -10.36 -26.31
C ALA A 190 9.87 -10.74 -26.46
N LYS A 191 9.22 -11.16 -25.35
CA LYS A 191 7.80 -11.53 -25.33
C LYS A 191 6.87 -10.33 -25.55
N TYR A 192 7.16 -9.21 -24.89
CA TYR A 192 6.27 -8.06 -24.89
C TYR A 192 6.58 -7.02 -25.99
N SER A 193 7.67 -7.16 -26.75
CA SER A 193 7.97 -6.34 -27.93
C SER A 193 7.12 -6.71 -29.14
N THR A 194 6.41 -7.84 -29.15
CA THR A 194 5.62 -8.30 -30.29
C THR A 194 4.26 -8.83 -29.84
N GLY A 195 3.24 -8.68 -30.73
CA GLY A 195 1.92 -9.26 -30.50
C GLY A 195 1.07 -8.61 -29.40
N GLN A 196 1.46 -7.42 -28.95
CA GLN A 196 0.70 -6.65 -27.95
C GLN A 196 -0.21 -5.61 -28.62
N GLU A 197 -1.20 -5.12 -27.86
CA GLU A 197 -2.11 -4.04 -28.31
C GLU A 197 -1.36 -2.73 -28.57
N TYR A 198 -0.36 -2.44 -27.72
CA TYR A 198 0.49 -1.25 -27.80
C TYR A 198 1.97 -1.63 -27.80
N PRO A 199 2.87 -0.75 -28.30
CA PRO A 199 4.30 -0.97 -28.27
C PRO A 199 4.83 -0.99 -26.83
N LEU A 200 5.87 -1.79 -26.58
CA LEU A 200 6.62 -1.78 -25.34
C LEU A 200 7.51 -0.53 -25.29
N ALA A 201 7.16 0.42 -24.42
CA ALA A 201 7.89 1.67 -24.25
C ALA A 201 9.09 1.52 -23.30
N PHE A 202 8.90 0.81 -22.18
CA PHE A 202 9.95 0.70 -21.17
C PHE A 202 9.93 -0.61 -20.40
N PHE A 203 11.09 -0.94 -19.82
CA PHE A 203 11.19 -1.86 -18.69
C PHE A 203 11.65 -1.11 -17.44
N SER A 204 11.25 -1.56 -16.24
CA SER A 204 11.70 -0.94 -15.00
C SER A 204 11.94 -1.97 -13.89
N TYR A 205 13.01 -1.76 -13.13
CA TYR A 205 13.22 -2.44 -11.86
C TYR A 205 12.77 -1.53 -10.71
N ILE A 206 11.95 -2.06 -9.80
CA ILE A 206 11.55 -1.36 -8.58
C ILE A 206 12.16 -2.11 -7.38
N ALA A 207 12.91 -1.41 -6.52
CA ALA A 207 13.56 -1.99 -5.35
C ALA A 207 13.65 -1.00 -4.19
N GLY A 208 14.00 -1.47 -3.00
CA GLY A 208 14.31 -0.59 -1.86
C GLY A 208 15.48 0.36 -2.12
N GLY A 209 16.47 -0.09 -2.91
CA GLY A 209 17.61 0.69 -3.36
C GLY A 209 18.48 -0.08 -4.34
N PHE A 210 19.50 0.57 -4.90
CA PHE A 210 20.34 0.01 -5.95
C PHE A 210 21.84 0.08 -5.65
N GLY A 211 22.60 -0.82 -6.27
CA GLY A 211 24.06 -0.80 -6.27
C GLY A 211 24.63 0.20 -7.27
N ARG A 212 25.93 0.55 -7.14
CA ARG A 212 26.59 1.57 -7.95
C ARG A 212 26.64 1.28 -9.46
N SER A 213 26.56 0.00 -9.84
CA SER A 213 26.62 -0.43 -11.25
C SER A 213 25.28 -0.42 -11.97
N ILE A 214 24.20 -0.01 -11.32
CA ILE A 214 22.86 -0.15 -11.87
C ILE A 214 22.68 0.60 -13.19
N ASP A 215 23.22 1.81 -13.32
CA ASP A 215 23.12 2.61 -14.53
C ASP A 215 23.80 1.94 -15.74
N ASP A 216 24.98 1.35 -15.53
CA ASP A 216 25.69 0.62 -16.58
C ASP A 216 24.94 -0.67 -16.95
N GLN A 217 24.32 -1.34 -15.96
CA GLN A 217 23.54 -2.53 -16.19
C GLN A 217 22.25 -2.24 -16.96
N ILE A 218 21.55 -1.14 -16.65
CA ILE A 218 20.35 -0.70 -17.42
C ILE A 218 20.77 -0.37 -18.84
N ARG A 219 21.79 0.46 -19.05
CA ARG A 219 22.28 0.83 -20.39
C ARG A 219 22.66 -0.39 -21.23
N SER A 220 23.31 -1.38 -20.64
CA SER A 220 23.64 -2.62 -21.35
C SER A 220 22.41 -3.38 -21.86
N ILE A 221 21.28 -3.36 -21.14
CA ILE A 221 20.03 -3.96 -21.61
C ILE A 221 19.42 -3.11 -22.74
N VAL A 222 19.42 -1.79 -22.58
CA VAL A 222 18.92 -0.84 -23.60
C VAL A 222 19.68 -0.97 -24.91
N GLU A 223 21.04 -1.01 -24.85
CA GLU A 223 21.89 -1.17 -26.03
C GLU A 223 21.63 -2.48 -26.77
N GLU A 224 21.32 -3.57 -26.05
CA GLU A 224 21.06 -4.88 -26.67
C GLU A 224 19.63 -4.97 -27.25
N THR A 225 18.65 -4.37 -26.59
CA THR A 225 17.23 -4.59 -26.92
C THR A 225 16.59 -3.46 -27.69
N GLY A 226 17.15 -2.25 -27.61
CA GLY A 226 16.55 -1.01 -28.13
C GLY A 226 15.34 -0.52 -27.34
N VAL A 227 14.97 -1.19 -26.22
CA VAL A 227 13.87 -0.78 -25.34
C VAL A 227 14.43 0.03 -24.19
N HIS A 228 13.86 1.21 -23.93
CA HIS A 228 14.26 2.08 -22.83
C HIS A 228 13.99 1.42 -21.46
N GLY A 229 14.77 1.82 -20.45
CA GLY A 229 14.62 1.22 -19.14
C GLY A 229 15.01 2.12 -17.97
N SER A 230 14.61 1.71 -16.78
CA SER A 230 14.94 2.44 -15.55
C SER A 230 15.07 1.54 -14.33
N ALA A 231 15.67 2.12 -13.30
CA ALA A 231 15.68 1.59 -11.95
C ALA A 231 15.10 2.64 -11.01
N VAL A 232 14.00 2.34 -10.31
CA VAL A 232 13.29 3.30 -9.48
C VAL A 232 13.21 2.80 -8.04
N SER A 233 13.78 3.56 -7.10
CA SER A 233 13.67 3.20 -5.69
C SER A 233 12.24 3.38 -5.20
N VAL A 234 11.82 2.55 -4.24
CA VAL A 234 10.50 2.68 -3.61
C VAL A 234 10.29 4.09 -3.03
N SER A 235 11.32 4.71 -2.47
CA SER A 235 11.24 6.10 -1.99
C SER A 235 10.87 7.08 -3.12
N ASN A 236 11.39 6.87 -4.33
CA ASN A 236 11.07 7.71 -5.49
C ASN A 236 9.68 7.38 -6.07
N ILE A 237 9.25 6.12 -6.02
CA ILE A 237 7.86 5.75 -6.35
C ILE A 237 6.87 6.46 -5.40
N ILE A 238 7.13 6.43 -4.09
CA ILE A 238 6.29 7.12 -3.09
C ILE A 238 6.25 8.63 -3.38
N LYS A 239 7.41 9.22 -3.68
CA LYS A 239 7.46 10.64 -4.05
C LYS A 239 6.70 10.95 -5.32
N LEU A 240 6.80 10.08 -6.31
CA LEU A 240 6.08 10.20 -7.58
C LEU A 240 4.55 10.15 -7.36
N VAL A 241 4.07 9.24 -6.53
CA VAL A 241 2.63 9.17 -6.14
C VAL A 241 2.18 10.47 -5.48
N GLU A 242 2.99 11.06 -4.62
CA GLU A 242 2.67 12.32 -3.95
C GLU A 242 2.55 13.49 -4.93
N ILE A 243 3.51 13.61 -5.85
CA ILE A 243 3.57 14.77 -6.75
C ILE A 243 2.73 14.62 -8.03
N TYR A 244 2.41 13.40 -8.44
CA TYR A 244 1.67 13.10 -9.66
C TYR A 244 0.38 13.93 -9.80
N PRO A 245 -0.55 13.93 -8.82
CA PRO A 245 -1.75 14.75 -8.91
C PRO A 245 -1.45 16.26 -8.73
N GLN A 246 -0.41 16.62 -7.98
CA GLN A 246 -0.09 18.02 -7.68
C GLN A 246 0.48 18.76 -8.89
N ARG A 247 1.29 18.06 -9.70
CA ARG A 247 1.95 18.62 -10.88
C ARG A 247 1.15 18.40 -12.17
N GLY A 248 0.01 17.73 -12.09
CA GLY A 248 -0.80 17.40 -13.26
C GLY A 248 -0.06 16.49 -14.27
N TYR A 249 0.73 15.56 -13.75
CA TYR A 249 1.43 14.59 -14.58
C TYR A 249 0.43 13.69 -15.30
N ASN A 250 0.81 13.20 -16.46
CA ASN A 250 0.06 12.26 -17.28
C ASN A 250 0.96 11.04 -17.63
N HIS A 251 0.41 10.09 -18.37
CA HIS A 251 1.12 8.87 -18.73
C HIS A 251 2.33 9.15 -19.65
N ALA A 252 2.29 10.17 -20.50
CA ALA A 252 3.47 10.55 -21.30
C ALA A 252 4.64 11.01 -20.41
N ARG A 253 4.36 11.78 -19.35
CA ARG A 253 5.40 12.16 -18.38
C ARG A 253 5.92 10.95 -17.58
N LEU A 254 5.07 9.98 -17.28
CA LEU A 254 5.51 8.73 -16.63
C LEU A 254 6.38 7.89 -17.57
N GLU A 255 6.04 7.83 -18.87
CA GLU A 255 6.90 7.20 -19.89
C GLU A 255 8.30 7.81 -19.88
N ASP A 256 8.43 9.15 -19.92
CA ASP A 256 9.71 9.84 -19.84
C ASP A 256 10.51 9.44 -18.60
N ILE A 257 9.85 9.38 -17.43
CA ILE A 257 10.49 9.03 -16.15
C ILE A 257 10.98 7.58 -16.15
N PHE A 258 10.15 6.65 -16.65
CA PHE A 258 10.50 5.22 -16.67
C PHE A 258 11.45 4.84 -17.82
N SER A 259 11.70 5.75 -18.77
CA SER A 259 12.58 5.58 -19.95
C SER A 259 13.93 6.30 -19.86
N MET A 260 14.43 6.56 -18.66
CA MET A 260 15.65 7.38 -18.46
C MET A 260 16.99 6.67 -18.73
N ASP A 261 16.97 5.37 -19.01
CA ASP A 261 18.15 4.52 -19.26
C ASP A 261 19.18 4.51 -18.12
N ARG A 262 18.70 4.77 -16.90
CA ARG A 262 19.47 4.81 -15.66
C ARG A 262 18.57 4.77 -14.43
N GLN A 263 19.18 4.85 -13.26
CA GLN A 263 18.43 5.07 -12.04
C GLN A 263 17.72 6.44 -12.05
N VAL A 264 16.43 6.43 -11.76
CA VAL A 264 15.64 7.65 -11.56
C VAL A 264 16.01 8.29 -10.22
N LEU A 265 16.39 9.56 -10.26
CA LEU A 265 16.74 10.34 -9.08
C LEU A 265 15.58 11.22 -8.64
N LEU A 266 15.62 11.71 -7.40
CA LEU A 266 14.59 12.64 -6.88
C LEU A 266 14.50 13.93 -7.73
N SER A 267 15.61 14.38 -8.30
CA SER A 267 15.67 15.56 -9.20
C SER A 267 14.96 15.37 -10.54
N ASP A 268 14.69 14.15 -10.95
CA ASP A 268 14.02 13.81 -12.22
C ASP A 268 12.49 13.89 -12.10
N LEU A 269 12.02 13.83 -10.87
CA LEU A 269 10.61 13.91 -10.51
C LEU A 269 10.21 15.39 -10.33
#